data_ac692512e8e2582d0e228965d6b0d129
#
_entry.id   ac692512e8e2582d0e228965d6b0d129
#
_cell.length_a   1.000
_cell.length_b   1.000
_cell.length_c   1.000
_cell.angle_alpha   90.00
_cell.angle_beta   90.00
_cell.angle_gamma   90.00
#
_symmetry.space_group_name_H-M   'P 1'
#
loop_
_entity.id
_entity.type
_entity.pdbx_description
1 polymer ?
#
loop_
_entity_poly.entity_id
_entity_poly.type
_entity_poly.pdbx_seq_one_letter_code
_entity_poly.pdbx_strand_id
1 'polypeptide(L)'
;AGLFTGRWCILTPPSGTDPDAVARLREFWNALGSRVEEMDPAHHDKVLAIVSHLPHIIAYNIVGTADDLETVTESEVIKYSASGFRDFTRLASSDPTMWRDVCLHNKDAILEMLSRFSEDLAYLQRAIRWGDGEKLFDLFTRTRAIRRSIIEAGQDTAAPDFGRHGAQSVDIKAGE
;
A
#
# COMPACT_ATOMS: atom_id res chain seq x y z
N ALA A 1 1.40 -0.93 -25.68
CA ALA A 1 0.51 -2.08 -25.51
C ALA A 1 0.92 -2.80 -24.23
N GLY A 2 -0.03 -3.32 -23.44
CA GLY A 2 0.27 -4.11 -22.23
C GLY A 2 0.16 -3.38 -20.88
N LEU A 3 -0.35 -2.15 -20.85
CA LEU A 3 -0.51 -1.37 -19.60
C LEU A 3 -1.32 -2.10 -18.52
N PHE A 4 -2.32 -2.86 -18.92
CA PHE A 4 -3.24 -3.57 -18.03
C PHE A 4 -2.90 -5.06 -17.88
N THR A 5 -1.93 -5.59 -18.63
CA THR A 5 -1.59 -7.01 -18.60
C THR A 5 -1.14 -7.44 -17.20
N GLY A 6 -1.83 -8.45 -16.64
CA GLY A 6 -1.56 -8.99 -15.31
C GLY A 6 -1.95 -8.07 -14.14
N ARG A 7 -2.53 -6.88 -14.40
CA ARG A 7 -3.02 -5.97 -13.35
C ARG A 7 -4.38 -6.41 -12.84
N TRP A 8 -4.62 -6.20 -11.57
CA TRP A 8 -5.94 -6.41 -10.97
C TRP A 8 -6.91 -5.32 -11.42
N CYS A 9 -8.11 -5.73 -11.83
CA CYS A 9 -9.27 -4.88 -12.03
C CYS A 9 -10.37 -5.39 -11.10
N ILE A 10 -10.70 -4.63 -10.07
CA ILE A 10 -11.73 -5.01 -9.11
C ILE A 10 -13.02 -4.31 -9.50
N LEU A 11 -14.06 -5.09 -9.77
CA LEU A 11 -15.41 -4.61 -10.03
C LEU A 11 -16.18 -4.60 -8.72
N THR A 12 -16.80 -3.48 -8.40
CA THR A 12 -17.59 -3.30 -7.16
C THR A 12 -19.03 -2.93 -7.50
N PRO A 13 -19.81 -3.84 -8.12
CA PRO A 13 -21.17 -3.53 -8.52
C PRO A 13 -22.07 -3.33 -7.28
N PRO A 14 -22.77 -2.18 -7.17
CA PRO A 14 -23.80 -2.00 -6.15
C PRO A 14 -24.94 -3.00 -6.30
N SER A 15 -25.70 -3.24 -5.22
CA SER A 15 -26.88 -4.10 -5.25
C SER A 15 -27.89 -3.63 -6.31
N GLY A 16 -28.37 -4.57 -7.12
CA GLY A 16 -29.30 -4.29 -8.21
C GLY A 16 -28.64 -3.88 -9.53
N THR A 17 -27.31 -3.89 -9.62
CA THR A 17 -26.62 -3.70 -10.90
C THR A 17 -26.99 -4.82 -11.89
N ASP A 18 -27.23 -4.46 -13.15
CA ASP A 18 -27.52 -5.40 -14.23
C ASP A 18 -26.36 -6.41 -14.41
N PRO A 19 -26.60 -7.74 -14.22
CA PRO A 19 -25.56 -8.75 -14.36
C PRO A 19 -24.93 -8.79 -15.76
N ASP A 20 -25.68 -8.50 -16.80
CA ASP A 20 -25.16 -8.50 -18.17
C ASP A 20 -24.19 -7.32 -18.40
N ALA A 21 -24.44 -6.19 -17.74
CA ALA A 21 -23.51 -5.05 -17.77
C ALA A 21 -22.19 -5.39 -17.05
N VAL A 22 -22.27 -6.07 -15.91
CA VAL A 22 -21.08 -6.54 -15.16
C VAL A 22 -20.28 -7.56 -16.01
N ALA A 23 -20.99 -8.53 -16.63
CA ALA A 23 -20.36 -9.51 -17.50
C ALA A 23 -19.60 -8.87 -18.68
N ARG A 24 -20.25 -7.92 -19.39
CA ARG A 24 -19.60 -7.17 -20.49
C ARG A 24 -18.36 -6.39 -20.02
N LEU A 25 -18.42 -5.78 -18.84
CA LEU A 25 -17.29 -5.03 -18.30
C LEU A 25 -16.13 -5.97 -17.91
N ARG A 26 -16.45 -7.14 -17.35
CA ARG A 26 -15.47 -8.19 -17.07
C ARG A 26 -14.76 -8.66 -18.34
N GLU A 27 -15.53 -8.96 -19.39
CA GLU A 27 -14.99 -9.37 -20.69
C GLU A 27 -14.07 -8.30 -21.28
N PHE A 28 -14.47 -7.04 -21.22
CA PHE A 28 -13.67 -5.92 -21.67
C PHE A 28 -12.30 -5.84 -20.97
N TRP A 29 -12.27 -5.89 -19.66
CA TRP A 29 -11.02 -5.81 -18.90
C TRP A 29 -10.15 -7.07 -19.07
N ASN A 30 -10.75 -8.25 -19.17
CA ASN A 30 -10.03 -9.48 -19.50
C ASN A 30 -9.37 -9.40 -20.89
N ALA A 31 -10.07 -8.84 -21.89
CA ALA A 31 -9.53 -8.64 -23.23
C ALA A 31 -8.32 -7.68 -23.26
N LEU A 32 -8.24 -6.75 -22.30
CA LEU A 32 -7.07 -5.89 -22.09
C LEU A 32 -5.93 -6.58 -21.31
N GLY A 33 -6.12 -7.83 -20.88
CA GLY A 33 -5.13 -8.62 -20.15
C GLY A 33 -5.15 -8.45 -18.63
N SER A 34 -6.17 -7.78 -18.07
CA SER A 34 -6.34 -7.64 -16.61
C SER A 34 -6.81 -8.95 -15.97
N ARG A 35 -6.51 -9.10 -14.69
CA ARG A 35 -7.15 -10.10 -13.80
C ARG A 35 -8.36 -9.46 -13.17
N VAL A 36 -9.57 -9.92 -13.53
CA VAL A 36 -10.80 -9.29 -13.08
C VAL A 36 -11.42 -10.06 -11.93
N GLU A 37 -11.69 -9.38 -10.83
CA GLU A 37 -12.42 -9.90 -9.68
C GLU A 37 -13.63 -9.02 -9.37
N GLU A 38 -14.67 -9.62 -8.79
CA GLU A 38 -15.79 -8.91 -8.20
C GLU A 38 -15.67 -8.91 -6.68
N MET A 39 -15.99 -7.79 -6.08
CA MET A 39 -15.93 -7.59 -4.63
C MET A 39 -17.12 -6.75 -4.18
N ASP A 40 -17.65 -7.07 -3.02
CA ASP A 40 -18.65 -6.20 -2.37
C ASP A 40 -18.03 -4.82 -2.11
N PRO A 41 -18.77 -3.71 -2.41
CA PRO A 41 -18.21 -2.36 -2.24
C PRO A 41 -17.71 -2.06 -0.83
N ALA A 42 -18.46 -2.46 0.22
CA ALA A 42 -18.04 -2.21 1.59
C ALA A 42 -16.84 -3.05 2.00
N HIS A 43 -16.71 -4.26 1.46
CA HIS A 43 -15.52 -5.08 1.64
C HIS A 43 -14.31 -4.49 0.93
N HIS A 44 -14.47 -4.02 -0.32
CA HIS A 44 -13.44 -3.30 -1.07
C HIS A 44 -12.89 -2.12 -0.26
N ASP A 45 -13.78 -1.30 0.28
CA ASP A 45 -13.40 -0.10 1.04
C ASP A 45 -12.55 -0.44 2.27
N LYS A 46 -12.87 -1.53 2.98
CA LYS A 46 -12.07 -2.04 4.11
C LYS A 46 -10.72 -2.59 3.67
N VAL A 47 -10.69 -3.37 2.59
CA VAL A 47 -9.43 -3.90 2.05
C VAL A 47 -8.51 -2.76 1.63
N LEU A 48 -9.01 -1.78 0.89
CA LEU A 48 -8.22 -0.64 0.44
C LEU A 48 -7.80 0.28 1.59
N ALA A 49 -8.63 0.39 2.63
CA ALA A 49 -8.27 1.15 3.82
C ALA A 49 -6.98 0.64 4.47
N ILE A 50 -6.79 -0.69 4.57
CA ILE A 50 -5.61 -1.27 5.20
C ILE A 50 -4.41 -1.41 4.24
N VAL A 51 -4.62 -1.81 2.98
CA VAL A 51 -3.49 -2.14 2.08
C VAL A 51 -2.99 -0.95 1.26
N SER A 52 -3.77 0.12 1.17
CA SER A 52 -3.48 1.31 0.35
C SER A 52 -3.56 2.60 1.16
N HIS A 53 -4.71 2.91 1.77
CA HIS A 53 -4.96 4.22 2.34
C HIS A 53 -4.14 4.46 3.62
N LEU A 54 -4.15 3.51 4.55
CA LEU A 54 -3.38 3.61 5.79
C LEU A 54 -1.87 3.78 5.55
N PRO A 55 -1.20 3.01 4.67
CA PRO A 55 0.21 3.24 4.35
C PRO A 55 0.52 4.65 3.87
N HIS A 56 -0.33 5.24 3.02
CA HIS A 56 -0.13 6.62 2.56
C HIS A 56 -0.31 7.64 3.68
N ILE A 57 -1.35 7.48 4.50
CA ILE A 57 -1.60 8.37 5.65
C ILE A 57 -0.42 8.33 6.62
N ILE A 58 0.12 7.15 6.92
CA ILE A 58 1.29 7.00 7.78
C ILE A 58 2.52 7.66 7.14
N ALA A 59 2.70 7.51 5.82
CA ALA A 59 3.82 8.13 5.12
C ALA A 59 3.76 9.66 5.16
N TYR A 60 2.59 10.26 4.94
CA TYR A 60 2.40 11.71 5.13
C TYR A 60 2.68 12.14 6.58
N ASN A 61 2.15 11.37 7.54
CA ASN A 61 2.29 11.70 8.95
C ASN A 61 3.75 11.63 9.43
N ILE A 62 4.50 10.59 9.04
CA ILE A 62 5.90 10.45 9.48
C ILE A 62 6.81 11.55 8.88
N VAL A 63 6.50 12.04 7.66
CA VAL A 63 7.21 13.18 7.07
C VAL A 63 6.92 14.44 7.88
N GLY A 64 5.64 14.72 8.20
CA GLY A 64 5.26 15.84 9.05
C GLY A 64 5.90 15.76 10.44
N THR A 65 5.88 14.57 11.08
CA THR A 65 6.54 14.37 12.38
C THR A 65 8.04 14.67 12.31
N ALA A 66 8.72 14.32 11.22
CA ALA A 66 10.14 14.58 11.07
C ALA A 66 10.43 16.08 10.86
N ASP A 67 9.52 16.80 10.20
CA ASP A 67 9.63 18.25 9.97
C ASP A 67 9.33 19.06 11.23
N ASP A 68 8.35 18.63 12.03
CA ASP A 68 7.91 19.32 13.25
C ASP A 68 8.89 19.19 14.44
N LEU A 69 9.97 18.39 14.31
CA LEU A 69 10.95 18.23 15.38
C LEU A 69 11.88 19.45 15.47
N GLU A 70 11.68 20.30 16.47
CA GLU A 70 12.50 21.49 16.71
C GLU A 70 14.01 21.20 16.92
N THR A 71 14.35 19.99 17.32
CA THR A 71 15.73 19.57 17.62
C THR A 71 16.45 18.96 16.41
N VAL A 72 15.72 18.70 15.32
CA VAL A 72 16.27 18.11 14.08
C VAL A 72 15.98 19.08 12.94
N THR A 73 17.00 19.54 12.26
CA THR A 73 16.82 20.47 11.13
C THR A 73 16.35 19.74 9.89
N GLU A 74 15.56 20.42 9.04
CA GLU A 74 15.12 19.89 7.74
C GLU A 74 16.31 19.37 6.92
N SER A 75 17.45 20.08 6.96
CA SER A 75 18.67 19.67 6.28
C SER A 75 19.25 18.34 6.81
N GLU A 76 19.09 18.03 8.08
CA GLU A 76 19.53 16.76 8.69
C GLU A 76 18.61 15.61 8.32
N VAL A 77 17.30 15.83 8.30
CA VAL A 77 16.33 14.84 7.83
C VAL A 77 16.64 14.46 6.37
N ILE A 78 16.85 15.44 5.51
CA ILE A 78 17.21 15.20 4.10
C ILE A 78 18.55 14.48 3.99
N LYS A 79 19.57 14.98 4.67
CA LYS A 79 20.95 14.47 4.58
C LYS A 79 21.12 13.04 5.09
N TYR A 80 20.43 12.71 6.20
CA TYR A 80 20.56 11.42 6.87
C TYR A 80 19.43 10.44 6.54
N SER A 81 18.54 10.79 5.61
CA SER A 81 17.50 9.89 5.11
C SER A 81 18.10 8.62 4.53
N ALA A 82 18.05 7.54 5.30
CA ALA A 82 18.42 6.20 4.85
C ALA A 82 17.38 5.64 3.87
N SER A 83 17.74 4.54 3.19
CA SER A 83 16.86 3.90 2.19
C SER A 83 15.46 3.61 2.74
N GLY A 84 15.35 3.08 3.96
CA GLY A 84 14.07 2.76 4.57
C GLY A 84 13.13 3.96 4.70
N PHE A 85 13.63 5.13 5.15
CA PHE A 85 12.83 6.34 5.23
C PHE A 85 12.43 6.83 3.84
N ARG A 86 13.37 6.93 2.90
CA ARG A 86 13.10 7.40 1.52
C ARG A 86 12.10 6.51 0.80
N ASP A 87 12.28 5.20 0.92
CA ASP A 87 11.45 4.23 0.22
C ASP A 87 10.01 4.24 0.75
N PHE A 88 9.84 4.29 2.06
CA PHE A 88 8.53 4.36 2.68
C PHE A 88 7.84 5.71 2.44
N THR A 89 8.56 6.82 2.64
CA THR A 89 7.99 8.18 2.50
C THR A 89 7.78 8.60 1.05
N ARG A 90 8.24 7.81 0.07
CA ARG A 90 7.90 8.03 -1.34
C ARG A 90 6.37 8.14 -1.55
N LEU A 91 5.58 7.45 -0.76
CA LEU A 91 4.13 7.51 -0.80
C LEU A 91 3.60 8.94 -0.52
N ALA A 92 4.27 9.69 0.32
CA ALA A 92 3.90 11.08 0.65
C ALA A 92 4.16 12.09 -0.47
N SER A 93 4.79 11.69 -1.58
CA SER A 93 4.92 12.54 -2.78
C SER A 93 3.72 12.47 -3.73
N SER A 94 2.67 11.78 -3.35
CA SER A 94 1.43 11.65 -4.13
C SER A 94 0.61 12.93 -4.11
N ASP A 95 -0.33 13.07 -5.08
CA ASP A 95 -1.17 14.26 -5.20
C ASP A 95 -2.05 14.47 -3.96
N PRO A 96 -1.95 15.62 -3.27
CA PRO A 96 -2.69 15.87 -2.03
C PRO A 96 -4.19 16.02 -2.24
N THR A 97 -4.65 16.45 -3.41
CA THR A 97 -6.08 16.59 -3.71
C THR A 97 -6.72 15.22 -3.81
N MET A 98 -6.09 14.31 -4.54
CA MET A 98 -6.55 12.93 -4.65
C MET A 98 -6.61 12.25 -3.27
N TRP A 99 -5.56 12.39 -2.45
CA TRP A 99 -5.52 11.73 -1.13
C TRP A 99 -6.48 12.34 -0.13
N ARG A 100 -6.71 13.67 -0.18
CA ARG A 100 -7.80 14.30 0.57
C ARG A 100 -9.15 13.64 0.23
N ASP A 101 -9.44 13.50 -1.05
CA ASP A 101 -10.71 12.98 -1.52
C ASP A 101 -10.87 11.49 -1.17
N VAL A 102 -9.82 10.68 -1.31
CA VAL A 102 -9.80 9.28 -0.83
C VAL A 102 -10.12 9.21 0.67
N CYS A 103 -9.49 10.04 1.50
CA CYS A 103 -9.73 10.06 2.93
C CYS A 103 -11.16 10.44 3.30
N LEU A 104 -11.76 11.39 2.56
CA LEU A 104 -13.12 11.84 2.83
C LEU A 104 -14.18 10.83 2.35
N HIS A 105 -13.95 10.16 1.22
CA HIS A 105 -14.91 9.21 0.65
C HIS A 105 -14.88 7.83 1.32
N ASN A 106 -13.72 7.39 1.81
CA ASN A 106 -13.57 6.13 2.56
C ASN A 106 -13.34 6.36 4.07
N LYS A 107 -13.94 7.43 4.60
CA LYS A 107 -13.69 7.92 5.96
C LYS A 107 -13.86 6.86 7.04
N ASP A 108 -14.95 6.12 7.03
CA ASP A 108 -15.31 5.23 8.13
C ASP A 108 -14.38 4.02 8.20
N ALA A 109 -14.07 3.39 7.06
CA ALA A 109 -13.11 2.29 7.01
C ALA A 109 -11.68 2.74 7.35
N ILE A 110 -11.27 3.94 6.90
CA ILE A 110 -9.97 4.51 7.24
C ILE A 110 -9.86 4.78 8.74
N LEU A 111 -10.88 5.36 9.37
CA LEU A 111 -10.88 5.63 10.82
C LEU A 111 -10.83 4.33 11.64
N GLU A 112 -11.54 3.28 11.22
CA GLU A 112 -11.45 1.96 11.84
C GLU A 112 -10.00 1.44 11.79
N MET A 113 -9.35 1.50 10.63
CA MET A 113 -7.97 1.01 10.46
C MET A 113 -6.95 1.87 11.21
N LEU A 114 -7.12 3.19 11.23
CA LEU A 114 -6.27 4.10 12.02
C LEU A 114 -6.38 3.82 13.52
N SER A 115 -7.59 3.55 14.02
CA SER A 115 -7.78 3.21 15.44
C SER A 115 -7.03 1.93 15.80
N ARG A 116 -7.17 0.87 15.01
CA ARG A 116 -6.43 -0.39 15.19
C ARG A 116 -4.92 -0.19 15.13
N PHE A 117 -4.44 0.55 14.13
CA PHE A 117 -3.02 0.85 14.01
C PHE A 117 -2.48 1.63 15.21
N SER A 118 -3.25 2.57 15.74
CA SER A 118 -2.86 3.35 16.93
C SER A 118 -2.78 2.48 18.18
N GLU A 119 -3.68 1.50 18.33
CA GLU A 119 -3.64 0.52 19.42
C GLU A 119 -2.39 -0.37 19.33
N ASP A 120 -2.09 -0.88 18.12
CA ASP A 120 -0.90 -1.69 17.86
C ASP A 120 0.38 -0.88 18.11
N LEU A 121 0.41 0.39 17.69
CA LEU A 121 1.53 1.28 17.94
C LEU A 121 1.71 1.56 19.44
N ALA A 122 0.62 1.75 20.19
CA ALA A 122 0.68 1.91 21.64
C ALA A 122 1.19 0.64 22.35
N TYR A 123 0.83 -0.54 21.83
CA TYR A 123 1.39 -1.81 22.32
C TYR A 123 2.91 -1.88 22.09
N LEU A 124 3.37 -1.54 20.89
CA LEU A 124 4.79 -1.48 20.53
C LEU A 124 5.55 -0.46 21.39
N GLN A 125 4.99 0.73 21.58
CA GLN A 125 5.57 1.75 22.48
C GLN A 125 5.76 1.25 23.92
N ARG A 126 4.79 0.49 24.47
CA ARG A 126 4.93 -0.10 25.81
C ARG A 126 6.06 -1.12 25.87
N ALA A 127 6.16 -2.01 24.86
CA ALA A 127 7.23 -3.00 24.81
C ALA A 127 8.61 -2.34 24.75
N ILE A 128 8.78 -1.29 23.96
CA ILE A 128 10.01 -0.52 23.87
C ILE A 128 10.32 0.18 25.22
N ARG A 129 9.35 0.84 25.82
CA ARG A 129 9.50 1.58 27.08
C ARG A 129 10.02 0.70 28.22
N TRP A 130 9.59 -0.54 28.27
CA TRP A 130 9.96 -1.48 29.33
C TRP A 130 11.05 -2.46 28.94
N GLY A 131 11.64 -2.30 27.75
CA GLY A 131 12.73 -3.15 27.26
C GLY A 131 12.31 -4.61 27.06
N ASP A 132 11.03 -4.87 26.74
CA ASP A 132 10.51 -6.22 26.54
C ASP A 132 10.94 -6.77 25.18
N GLY A 133 12.19 -7.27 25.15
CA GLY A 133 12.81 -7.78 23.94
C GLY A 133 12.12 -9.01 23.35
N GLU A 134 11.51 -9.86 24.19
CA GLU A 134 10.78 -11.04 23.71
C GLU A 134 9.54 -10.64 22.90
N LYS A 135 8.72 -9.72 23.43
CA LYS A 135 7.55 -9.24 22.70
C LYS A 135 7.91 -8.57 21.37
N LEU A 136 8.99 -7.80 21.33
CA LEU A 136 9.48 -7.18 20.12
C LEU A 136 9.92 -8.25 19.10
N PHE A 137 10.69 -9.23 19.56
CA PHE A 137 11.17 -10.33 18.71
C PHE A 137 10.02 -11.14 18.11
N ASP A 138 9.03 -11.51 18.93
CA ASP A 138 7.87 -12.28 18.51
C ASP A 138 7.02 -11.51 17.49
N LEU A 139 6.74 -10.22 17.73
CA LEU A 139 6.02 -9.36 16.81
C LEU A 139 6.74 -9.27 15.47
N PHE A 140 8.04 -8.98 15.49
CA PHE A 140 8.82 -8.82 14.25
C PHE A 140 9.00 -10.14 13.50
N THR A 141 9.12 -11.25 14.21
CA THR A 141 9.20 -12.59 13.60
C THR A 141 7.89 -12.93 12.88
N ARG A 142 6.76 -12.73 13.54
CA ARG A 142 5.43 -12.96 12.96
C ARG A 142 5.20 -12.08 11.73
N THR A 143 5.44 -10.79 11.84
CA THR A 143 5.19 -9.85 10.73
C THR A 143 6.15 -10.08 9.56
N ARG A 144 7.41 -10.47 9.83
CA ARG A 144 8.37 -10.89 8.81
C ARG A 144 7.89 -12.13 8.04
N ALA A 145 7.30 -13.11 8.73
CA ALA A 145 6.76 -14.30 8.07
C ALA A 145 5.61 -13.94 7.12
N ILE A 146 4.69 -13.07 7.55
CA ILE A 146 3.59 -12.55 6.71
C ILE A 146 4.16 -11.82 5.48
N ARG A 147 5.15 -10.95 5.66
CA ARG A 147 5.78 -10.22 4.53
C ARG A 147 6.42 -11.18 3.53
N ARG A 148 7.06 -12.24 4.00
CA ARG A 148 7.62 -13.27 3.12
C ARG A 148 6.57 -14.00 2.30
N SER A 149 5.42 -14.35 2.89
CA SER A 149 4.33 -14.99 2.14
C SER A 149 3.76 -14.09 1.04
N ILE A 150 3.76 -12.77 1.22
CA ILE A 150 3.35 -11.81 0.18
C ILE A 150 4.33 -11.87 -1.02
N ILE A 151 5.63 -11.95 -0.75
CA ILE A 151 6.66 -12.09 -1.80
C ILE A 151 6.51 -13.43 -2.52
N GLU A 152 6.34 -14.52 -1.78
CA GLU A 152 6.15 -15.87 -2.31
C GLU A 152 4.89 -15.99 -3.17
N ALA A 153 3.84 -15.24 -2.85
CA ALA A 153 2.62 -15.13 -3.66
C ALA A 153 2.82 -14.30 -4.95
N GLY A 154 4.03 -13.80 -5.22
CA GLY A 154 4.34 -13.03 -6.43
C GLY A 154 3.76 -11.62 -6.45
N GLN A 155 3.32 -11.10 -5.29
CA GLN A 155 2.79 -9.74 -5.19
C GLN A 155 3.90 -8.69 -5.11
N ASP A 156 5.15 -9.13 -4.90
CA ASP A 156 6.31 -8.25 -4.80
C ASP A 156 7.59 -9.02 -5.15
N THR A 157 8.67 -8.30 -5.40
CA THR A 157 10.00 -8.88 -5.60
C THR A 157 10.80 -8.83 -4.30
N ALA A 158 11.73 -9.78 -4.12
CA ALA A 158 12.65 -9.78 -2.99
C ALA A 158 13.66 -8.60 -3.04
N ALA A 159 13.75 -7.91 -4.17
CA ALA A 159 14.61 -6.75 -4.35
C ALA A 159 13.99 -5.50 -3.70
N PRO A 160 14.79 -4.60 -3.09
CA PRO A 160 14.31 -3.42 -2.38
C PRO A 160 13.90 -2.27 -3.32
N ASP A 161 13.14 -2.55 -4.37
CA ASP A 161 12.72 -1.53 -5.34
C ASP A 161 11.22 -1.29 -5.44
N PHE A 162 10.45 -1.81 -4.50
CA PHE A 162 9.04 -1.46 -4.29
C PHE A 162 8.16 -1.47 -5.55
N GLY A 163 8.32 -2.48 -6.39
CA GLY A 163 7.44 -2.69 -7.54
C GLY A 163 7.76 -1.83 -8.77
N ARG A 164 8.94 -1.24 -8.87
CA ARG A 164 9.39 -0.52 -10.08
C ARG A 164 9.77 -1.46 -11.23
N HIS A 165 9.85 -2.77 -11.03
CA HIS A 165 10.11 -3.74 -12.11
C HIS A 165 8.83 -4.09 -12.86
N GLY A 166 8.28 -3.11 -13.52
CA GLY A 166 7.21 -3.30 -14.49
C GLY A 166 7.67 -3.02 -15.92
N ALA A 167 8.82 -3.45 -16.33
CA ALA A 167 9.17 -3.62 -17.74
C ALA A 167 10.47 -4.42 -17.80
N GLN A 168 10.37 -5.73 -17.89
CA GLN A 168 11.45 -6.48 -18.53
C GLN A 168 11.64 -5.86 -19.92
N SER A 169 12.80 -5.28 -20.14
CA SER A 169 13.25 -4.89 -21.46
C SER A 169 13.11 -6.11 -22.37
N VAL A 170 12.16 -6.06 -23.27
CA VAL A 170 12.13 -6.97 -24.41
C VAL A 170 13.34 -6.56 -25.25
N ASP A 171 14.42 -7.36 -25.16
CA ASP A 171 15.52 -7.28 -26.10
C ASP A 171 14.97 -7.47 -27.52
N ILE A 172 14.77 -6.39 -28.20
CA ILE A 172 14.58 -6.41 -29.64
C ILE A 172 15.96 -6.74 -30.22
N LYS A 173 16.22 -8.03 -30.42
CA LYS A 173 17.31 -8.43 -31.31
C LYS A 173 16.99 -7.85 -32.67
N ALA A 174 17.76 -6.84 -33.06
CA ALA A 174 17.86 -6.42 -34.45
C ALA A 174 18.35 -7.63 -35.25
N GLY A 175 17.47 -8.18 -36.08
CA GLY A 175 17.83 -9.19 -37.08
C GLY A 175 18.58 -8.51 -38.22
N GLU A 176 19.68 -9.12 -38.54
CA GLU A 176 20.41 -8.91 -39.77
C GLU A 176 19.54 -9.15 -41.02
#